data_70b2386e6d0cd535a0ee22e60037d785
#
_entry.id   70b2386e6d0cd535a0ee22e60037d785
#
_cell.length_a   1.000
_cell.length_b   1.000
_cell.length_c   1.000
_cell.angle_alpha   90.00
_cell.angle_beta   90.00
_cell.angle_gamma   90.00
#
_symmetry.space_group_name_H-M   'P 1'
#
loop_
_entity.id
_entity.type
_entity.pdbx_description
1 polymer ?
#
loop_
_entity_poly.entity_id
_entity_poly.type
_entity_poly.pdbx_seq_one_letter_code
_entity_poly.pdbx_strand_id
1 'polypeptide(L)'
;LQDLYAFFIGDTKGQFYCLQPIVVKKKQMNDELWYEVIDGQQRLTTIRIIMQIYDQLNSNMFTAISHKYTIMYATRPDMVDIFESIKIVPPTASSPATIDEIPSKWSHMIDSVYIYHAAKTVLEWFMEDLSRVGVFSQYFYQTADSGTKSVQVVWYETNEEKDPHDIFNRMNSLKVELSCSELIRSLFLSKTTKFDLGSLDGFSDSLREEIQKERFTNKQTSINEKWDELKQQMKDKDFQSFLTKRSDTGRNSIGLIFDLISGKYASDKAAKCEFLQLRKDDELYTYLYFKKLIDKDNDAWNTWERVLSVFDKLQYWYHDRDLYHRIGFLNAIASPGTEDDVICSLLNSKIKRSVLKEQYMVNLIKDAMTLPKDKETNLPIVSLEQLRYDVSTHYKYIKKLLLLYNVETTRLQKEGNFFSFDRFRYNYKMVNGKEERADKTWTLEHIHAQNSDCLPEKKKDSWYEWIVCNKDALKKMSLGSPELTQEQKNIIEALERDEPICCSKTYGYDKIKALFDDVARFYDLLDAKADKAVAVHQLSNMTLLDLGQNAMVGKSPFEVKRQLICNEISSNKYYPICTQKVFLKMYDQEELQIHSWGQRDRILYYEDIKKKLAPYIVATAL
;
A
#
# COMPACT_ATOMS: atom_id res chain seq x y z
N LEU A 1 4.30 30.88 -7.13
CA LEU A 1 3.81 32.04 -7.87
C LEU A 1 2.34 32.29 -7.60
N GLN A 2 1.47 31.30 -7.76
CA GLN A 2 0.03 31.44 -7.55
C GLN A 2 -0.33 31.87 -6.13
N ASP A 3 0.35 31.34 -5.12
CA ASP A 3 0.10 31.70 -3.72
C ASP A 3 0.55 33.14 -3.41
N LEU A 4 1.68 33.57 -3.97
CA LEU A 4 2.13 34.97 -3.90
C LEU A 4 1.12 35.92 -4.56
N TYR A 5 0.66 35.56 -5.75
CA TYR A 5 -0.34 36.34 -6.46
C TYR A 5 -1.65 36.44 -5.68
N ALA A 6 -2.15 35.32 -5.17
CA ALA A 6 -3.36 35.30 -4.33
C ALA A 6 -3.21 36.17 -3.05
N PHE A 7 -2.02 36.17 -2.44
CA PHE A 7 -1.72 37.06 -1.33
C PHE A 7 -1.76 38.53 -1.76
N PHE A 8 -1.16 38.88 -2.91
CA PHE A 8 -1.11 40.26 -3.38
C PHE A 8 -2.49 40.84 -3.66
N ILE A 9 -3.39 40.08 -4.29
CA ILE A 9 -4.74 40.54 -4.66
C ILE A 9 -5.76 40.43 -3.51
N GLY A 10 -5.46 39.72 -2.43
CA GLY A 10 -6.36 39.56 -1.26
C GLY A 10 -6.51 40.85 -0.44
N ASP A 11 -7.55 40.96 0.41
CA ASP A 11 -7.92 42.18 1.13
C ASP A 11 -7.10 42.54 2.38
N THR A 12 -6.01 41.81 2.67
CA THR A 12 -5.19 42.01 3.86
C THR A 12 -4.21 43.18 3.69
N LYS A 13 -4.41 44.29 4.42
CA LYS A 13 -3.49 45.45 4.43
C LYS A 13 -2.38 45.27 5.46
N GLY A 14 -1.16 45.73 5.12
CA GLY A 14 -0.03 45.81 6.05
C GLY A 14 0.60 44.48 6.44
N GLN A 15 0.28 43.38 5.76
CA GLN A 15 0.84 42.05 5.99
C GLN A 15 1.95 41.72 5.00
N PHE A 16 2.84 40.83 5.40
CA PHE A 16 3.87 40.32 4.52
C PHE A 16 3.68 38.81 4.28
N TYR A 17 4.11 38.35 3.10
CA TYR A 17 4.21 36.94 2.80
C TYR A 17 5.59 36.44 3.21
N CYS A 18 5.65 35.58 4.23
CA CYS A 18 6.91 35.03 4.71
C CYS A 18 7.31 33.81 3.87
N LEU A 19 8.39 33.93 3.13
CA LEU A 19 9.12 32.79 2.61
C LEU A 19 9.87 32.12 3.77
N GLN A 20 10.11 30.83 3.66
CA GLN A 20 10.81 30.09 4.72
C GLN A 20 12.22 30.66 5.00
N PRO A 21 12.85 30.34 6.16
CA PRO A 21 14.16 30.87 6.54
C PRO A 21 15.25 30.59 5.51
N ILE A 22 16.14 31.57 5.33
CA ILE A 22 17.42 31.42 4.64
C ILE A 22 18.51 31.45 5.69
N VAL A 23 19.31 30.41 5.76
CA VAL A 23 20.39 30.26 6.74
C VAL A 23 21.72 30.47 6.06
N VAL A 24 22.48 31.42 6.59
CA VAL A 24 23.76 31.84 5.99
C VAL A 24 24.86 31.93 7.02
N LYS A 25 26.09 31.83 6.53
CA LYS A 25 27.34 32.13 7.29
C LYS A 25 28.14 33.20 6.56
N LYS A 26 28.55 34.22 7.29
CA LYS A 26 29.45 35.26 6.71
C LYS A 26 30.78 34.66 6.27
N LYS A 27 31.24 35.07 5.10
CA LYS A 27 32.53 34.68 4.53
C LYS A 27 33.17 35.87 3.84
N GLN A 28 34.45 36.12 4.12
CA GLN A 28 35.20 37.16 3.45
C GLN A 28 35.99 36.54 2.30
N MET A 29 35.77 37.05 1.10
CA MET A 29 36.48 36.62 -0.10
C MET A 29 36.95 37.86 -0.88
N ASN A 30 38.25 37.97 -1.16
CA ASN A 30 38.81 39.07 -1.94
C ASN A 30 38.40 40.47 -1.45
N ASP A 31 38.44 40.69 -0.13
CA ASP A 31 37.99 41.91 0.57
C ASP A 31 36.50 42.25 0.44
N GLU A 32 35.71 41.38 -0.16
CA GLU A 32 34.25 41.52 -0.26
C GLU A 32 33.56 40.60 0.74
N LEU A 33 32.40 41.06 1.25
CA LEU A 33 31.53 40.27 2.13
C LEU A 33 30.63 39.38 1.32
N TRP A 34 30.77 38.08 1.52
CA TRP A 34 29.90 37.03 0.95
C TRP A 34 29.13 36.30 2.03
N TYR A 35 28.06 35.66 1.62
CA TYR A 35 27.25 34.79 2.49
C TYR A 35 27.25 33.37 1.93
N GLU A 36 27.82 32.43 2.65
CA GLU A 36 27.71 31.02 2.34
C GLU A 36 26.29 30.53 2.76
N VAL A 37 25.50 30.10 1.79
CA VAL A 37 24.11 29.65 2.02
C VAL A 37 24.11 28.21 2.51
N ILE A 38 23.71 28.00 3.76
CA ILE A 38 23.60 26.69 4.40
C ILE A 38 22.23 26.05 4.07
N ASP A 39 21.15 26.80 4.19
CA ASP A 39 19.80 26.40 3.77
C ASP A 39 19.10 27.52 3.01
N GLY A 40 18.24 27.16 2.06
CA GLY A 40 17.49 28.10 1.24
C GLY A 40 18.05 28.30 -0.17
N GLN A 41 19.01 27.51 -0.61
CA GLN A 41 19.63 27.60 -1.94
C GLN A 41 18.60 27.56 -3.06
N GLN A 42 17.67 26.60 -3.04
CA GLN A 42 16.61 26.46 -4.05
C GLN A 42 15.68 27.69 -4.08
N ARG A 43 15.36 28.27 -2.92
CA ARG A 43 14.51 29.47 -2.82
C ARG A 43 15.19 30.67 -3.48
N LEU A 44 16.45 30.92 -3.15
CA LEU A 44 17.22 31.99 -3.77
C LEU A 44 17.34 31.81 -5.29
N THR A 45 17.60 30.58 -5.74
CA THR A 45 17.65 30.25 -7.18
C THR A 45 16.32 30.53 -7.87
N THR A 46 15.21 30.10 -7.27
CA THR A 46 13.85 30.32 -7.82
C THR A 46 13.51 31.82 -7.86
N ILE A 47 13.82 32.56 -6.80
CA ILE A 47 13.61 34.02 -6.76
C ILE A 47 14.43 34.69 -7.86
N ARG A 48 15.69 34.29 -8.07
CA ARG A 48 16.56 34.82 -9.11
C ARG A 48 15.98 34.60 -10.51
N ILE A 49 15.42 33.41 -10.76
CA ILE A 49 14.75 33.10 -12.05
C ILE A 49 13.50 33.97 -12.22
N ILE A 50 12.65 34.09 -11.19
CA ILE A 50 11.47 34.96 -11.25
C ILE A 50 11.85 36.40 -11.57
N MET A 51 12.88 36.94 -10.90
CA MET A 51 13.38 38.29 -11.15
C MET A 51 13.89 38.45 -12.59
N GLN A 52 14.62 37.47 -13.10
CA GLN A 52 15.18 37.49 -14.46
C GLN A 52 14.09 37.54 -15.54
N ILE A 53 13.04 36.73 -15.38
CA ILE A 53 11.91 36.72 -16.32
C ILE A 53 11.09 37.99 -16.19
N TYR A 54 10.83 38.43 -14.94
CA TYR A 54 10.11 39.66 -14.67
C TYR A 54 10.78 40.90 -15.30
N ASP A 55 12.13 41.05 -15.13
CA ASP A 55 12.88 42.17 -15.69
C ASP A 55 12.76 42.24 -17.24
N GLN A 56 12.76 41.08 -17.89
CA GLN A 56 12.60 41.03 -19.35
C GLN A 56 11.17 41.33 -19.82
N LEU A 57 10.17 40.98 -19.02
CA LEU A 57 8.75 41.33 -19.33
C LEU A 57 8.43 42.80 -19.04
N ASN A 58 9.14 43.41 -18.09
CA ASN A 58 8.93 44.79 -17.66
C ASN A 58 10.05 45.72 -18.17
N SER A 59 10.28 45.72 -19.46
CA SER A 59 11.37 46.45 -20.13
C SER A 59 11.38 47.99 -19.94
N ASN A 60 10.40 48.56 -19.22
CA ASN A 60 10.31 50.00 -18.91
C ASN A 60 10.99 50.41 -17.59
N MET A 61 11.58 49.51 -16.85
CA MET A 61 12.29 49.83 -15.59
C MET A 61 13.76 50.24 -15.86
N PHE A 62 14.17 51.38 -15.30
CA PHE A 62 15.53 51.93 -15.42
C PHE A 62 16.62 51.12 -14.72
N THR A 63 16.28 50.15 -13.90
CA THR A 63 17.23 49.28 -13.19
C THR A 63 16.71 47.84 -13.14
N ALA A 64 17.50 46.91 -13.67
CA ALA A 64 17.20 45.48 -13.60
C ALA A 64 17.26 45.00 -12.13
N ILE A 65 16.20 44.35 -11.70
CA ILE A 65 16.04 43.89 -10.30
C ILE A 65 16.75 42.56 -10.07
N SER A 66 16.91 41.78 -11.13
CA SER A 66 17.65 40.51 -11.10
C SER A 66 19.11 40.63 -10.62
N HIS A 67 19.69 41.81 -10.72
CA HIS A 67 21.05 42.08 -10.26
C HIS A 67 21.16 42.54 -8.80
N LYS A 68 20.05 42.53 -8.01
CA LYS A 68 20.13 42.91 -6.59
C LYS A 68 20.95 41.96 -5.73
N TYR A 69 21.15 40.74 -6.17
CA TYR A 69 22.09 39.79 -5.58
C TYR A 69 22.65 38.82 -6.63
N THR A 70 23.86 38.36 -6.41
CA THR A 70 24.53 37.37 -7.25
C THR A 70 24.61 36.05 -6.51
N ILE A 71 24.32 34.94 -7.19
CA ILE A 71 24.45 33.60 -6.66
C ILE A 71 25.65 32.93 -7.31
N MET A 72 26.59 32.46 -6.51
CA MET A 72 27.70 31.60 -6.95
C MET A 72 27.53 30.19 -6.41
N TYR A 73 27.80 29.20 -7.23
CA TYR A 73 27.88 27.81 -6.83
C TYR A 73 29.34 27.35 -6.90
N ALA A 74 29.92 27.01 -5.75
CA ALA A 74 31.32 26.62 -5.67
C ALA A 74 31.71 25.46 -6.62
N THR A 75 30.78 24.55 -6.86
CA THR A 75 30.96 23.39 -7.75
C THR A 75 30.46 23.63 -9.19
N ARG A 76 29.94 24.82 -9.49
CA ARG A 76 29.30 25.17 -10.78
C ARG A 76 29.61 26.64 -11.11
N PRO A 77 30.86 26.99 -11.49
CA PRO A 77 31.23 28.37 -11.74
C PRO A 77 30.42 29.03 -12.88
N ASP A 78 29.97 28.25 -13.86
CA ASP A 78 29.23 28.74 -15.03
C ASP A 78 27.78 29.14 -14.72
N MET A 79 27.29 28.97 -13.47
CA MET A 79 25.88 29.24 -13.15
C MET A 79 25.46 30.69 -13.33
N VAL A 80 26.37 31.64 -13.10
CA VAL A 80 26.09 33.07 -13.35
C VAL A 80 25.80 33.30 -14.82
N ASP A 81 26.65 32.78 -15.71
CA ASP A 81 26.49 32.88 -17.15
C ASP A 81 25.23 32.18 -17.64
N ILE A 82 24.87 31.05 -17.01
CA ILE A 82 23.59 30.34 -17.32
C ILE A 82 22.39 31.23 -17.02
N PHE A 83 22.33 31.88 -15.86
CA PHE A 83 21.26 32.85 -15.57
C PHE A 83 21.19 33.99 -16.57
N GLU A 84 22.33 34.58 -16.92
CA GLU A 84 22.39 35.68 -17.88
C GLU A 84 22.01 35.26 -19.30
N SER A 85 22.18 33.99 -19.64
CA SER A 85 21.84 33.46 -20.96
C SER A 85 20.34 33.22 -21.15
N ILE A 86 19.52 33.25 -20.08
CA ILE A 86 18.07 33.07 -20.16
C ILE A 86 17.45 34.30 -20.81
N LYS A 87 16.91 34.16 -22.02
CA LYS A 87 16.24 35.23 -22.78
C LYS A 87 14.86 34.81 -23.21
N ILE A 88 13.95 35.76 -23.18
CA ILE A 88 12.60 35.61 -23.72
C ILE A 88 12.66 35.82 -25.22
N VAL A 89 12.20 34.83 -25.98
CA VAL A 89 11.94 34.97 -27.40
C VAL A 89 10.53 35.57 -27.58
N PRO A 90 10.39 36.75 -28.21
CA PRO A 90 9.10 37.37 -28.39
C PRO A 90 8.11 36.50 -29.18
N PRO A 91 6.79 36.67 -28.97
CA PRO A 91 5.80 35.93 -29.72
C PRO A 91 5.84 36.32 -31.21
N THR A 92 5.59 35.34 -32.07
CA THR A 92 5.42 35.52 -33.51
C THR A 92 3.97 35.24 -33.90
N ALA A 93 3.60 35.51 -35.16
CA ALA A 93 2.25 35.21 -35.66
C ALA A 93 1.86 33.72 -35.52
N SER A 94 2.85 32.82 -35.38
CA SER A 94 2.65 31.36 -35.34
C SER A 94 3.07 30.69 -34.02
N SER A 95 3.69 31.41 -33.05
CA SER A 95 4.14 30.85 -31.79
C SER A 95 4.04 31.83 -30.63
N PRO A 96 3.64 31.37 -29.41
CA PRO A 96 3.65 32.21 -28.20
C PRO A 96 5.08 32.56 -27.79
N ALA A 97 5.22 33.53 -26.87
CA ALA A 97 6.51 33.84 -26.26
C ALA A 97 7.07 32.58 -25.55
N THR A 98 8.36 32.36 -25.68
CA THR A 98 9.04 31.21 -25.08
C THR A 98 10.42 31.61 -24.54
N ILE A 99 11.08 30.71 -23.83
CA ILE A 99 12.49 30.89 -23.46
C ILE A 99 13.36 30.33 -24.60
N ASP A 100 14.47 31.02 -24.86
CA ASP A 100 15.48 30.59 -25.83
C ASP A 100 15.99 29.18 -25.53
N GLU A 101 16.57 28.51 -26.53
CA GLU A 101 17.15 27.19 -26.34
C GLU A 101 18.39 27.23 -25.44
N ILE A 102 18.62 26.14 -24.70
CA ILE A 102 19.82 26.02 -23.86
C ILE A 102 21.06 26.05 -24.76
N PRO A 103 22.01 26.98 -24.53
CA PRO A 103 23.26 27.00 -25.29
C PRO A 103 23.96 25.64 -25.28
N SER A 104 24.47 25.21 -26.42
CA SER A 104 25.06 23.87 -26.60
C SER A 104 26.20 23.57 -25.61
N LYS A 105 26.93 24.58 -25.17
CA LYS A 105 28.00 24.43 -24.14
C LYS A 105 27.46 23.95 -22.77
N TRP A 106 26.19 24.16 -22.45
CA TRP A 106 25.56 23.77 -21.16
C TRP A 106 24.42 22.74 -21.31
N SER A 107 24.08 22.33 -22.54
CA SER A 107 22.98 21.38 -22.79
C SER A 107 23.18 20.01 -22.11
N HIS A 108 24.41 19.66 -21.80
CA HIS A 108 24.77 18.42 -21.09
C HIS A 108 24.68 18.54 -19.56
N MET A 109 24.51 19.76 -19.03
CA MET A 109 24.42 20.01 -17.58
C MET A 109 22.98 19.89 -17.11
N ILE A 110 22.73 18.99 -16.18
CA ILE A 110 21.38 18.73 -15.64
C ILE A 110 20.79 19.97 -14.98
N ASP A 111 21.61 20.76 -14.30
CA ASP A 111 21.19 21.99 -13.60
C ASP A 111 20.67 23.05 -14.58
N SER A 112 21.33 23.23 -15.73
CA SER A 112 20.88 24.17 -16.77
C SER A 112 19.52 23.77 -17.34
N VAL A 113 19.28 22.46 -17.54
CA VAL A 113 17.98 21.95 -18.01
C VAL A 113 16.87 22.33 -17.02
N TYR A 114 17.08 22.10 -15.72
CA TYR A 114 16.09 22.46 -14.70
C TYR A 114 15.86 23.96 -14.60
N ILE A 115 16.90 24.78 -14.69
CA ILE A 115 16.78 26.25 -14.64
C ILE A 115 15.98 26.78 -15.84
N TYR A 116 16.29 26.28 -17.04
CA TYR A 116 15.53 26.67 -18.24
C TYR A 116 14.07 26.22 -18.19
N HIS A 117 13.79 25.01 -17.70
CA HIS A 117 12.43 24.57 -17.48
C HIS A 117 11.68 25.42 -16.44
N ALA A 118 12.34 25.78 -15.34
CA ALA A 118 11.77 26.67 -14.35
C ALA A 118 11.49 28.06 -14.93
N ALA A 119 12.42 28.61 -15.71
CA ALA A 119 12.24 29.89 -16.40
C ALA A 119 11.06 29.84 -17.38
N LYS A 120 10.91 28.76 -18.13
CA LYS A 120 9.78 28.55 -19.03
C LYS A 120 8.46 28.51 -18.27
N THR A 121 8.40 27.77 -17.17
CA THR A 121 7.20 27.70 -16.31
C THR A 121 6.84 29.07 -15.72
N VAL A 122 7.82 29.85 -15.31
CA VAL A 122 7.61 31.23 -14.82
C VAL A 122 7.06 32.12 -15.93
N LEU A 123 7.63 32.03 -17.13
CA LEU A 123 7.15 32.81 -18.29
C LEU A 123 5.73 32.42 -18.64
N GLU A 124 5.43 31.14 -18.80
CA GLU A 124 4.08 30.64 -19.12
C GLU A 124 3.06 31.15 -18.11
N TRP A 125 3.39 31.13 -16.82
CA TRP A 125 2.50 31.64 -15.78
C TRP A 125 2.23 33.13 -15.89
N PHE A 126 3.20 33.98 -16.24
CA PHE A 126 2.97 35.40 -16.50
C PHE A 126 2.19 35.66 -17.80
N MET A 127 2.44 34.82 -18.81
CA MET A 127 1.78 34.96 -20.13
C MET A 127 0.32 34.52 -20.13
N GLU A 128 -0.10 33.65 -19.18
CA GLU A 128 -1.53 33.33 -19.01
C GLU A 128 -2.38 34.56 -18.65
N ASP A 129 -1.80 35.53 -17.92
CA ASP A 129 -2.46 36.78 -17.56
C ASP A 129 -1.41 37.89 -17.32
N LEU A 130 -1.21 38.77 -18.27
CA LEU A 130 -0.24 39.86 -18.21
C LEU A 130 -0.51 40.86 -17.07
N SER A 131 -1.70 40.91 -16.52
CA SER A 131 -2.00 41.75 -15.35
C SER A 131 -1.18 41.36 -14.13
N ARG A 132 -0.75 40.08 -14.04
CA ARG A 132 0.13 39.55 -13.00
C ARG A 132 1.47 40.28 -12.93
N VAL A 133 2.02 40.74 -14.09
CA VAL A 133 3.26 41.51 -14.13
C VAL A 133 3.09 42.83 -13.37
N GLY A 134 1.96 43.53 -13.56
CA GLY A 134 1.65 44.75 -12.85
C GLY A 134 1.50 44.57 -11.35
N VAL A 135 0.85 43.49 -10.91
CA VAL A 135 0.69 43.15 -9.50
C VAL A 135 2.04 42.82 -8.85
N PHE A 136 2.88 42.03 -9.52
CA PHE A 136 4.24 41.75 -9.04
C PHE A 136 5.10 43.01 -8.96
N SER A 137 4.96 43.93 -9.95
CA SER A 137 5.63 45.24 -9.91
C SER A 137 5.28 46.03 -8.65
N GLN A 138 4.02 45.97 -8.24
CA GLN A 138 3.53 46.75 -7.10
C GLN A 138 3.99 46.18 -5.74
N TYR A 139 4.11 44.89 -5.58
CA TYR A 139 4.24 44.26 -4.22
C TYR A 139 5.50 43.42 -4.02
N PHE A 140 6.05 42.80 -5.05
CA PHE A 140 7.14 41.82 -4.90
C PHE A 140 8.44 42.44 -4.38
N TYR A 141 8.66 43.72 -4.64
CA TYR A 141 9.89 44.45 -4.28
C TYR A 141 9.72 45.46 -3.16
N GLN A 142 8.57 45.49 -2.52
CA GLN A 142 8.32 46.42 -1.41
C GLN A 142 9.08 46.00 -0.16
N THR A 143 9.58 46.99 0.59
CA THR A 143 10.22 46.79 1.89
C THR A 143 9.18 46.71 2.99
N ALA A 144 9.57 46.15 4.15
CA ALA A 144 8.71 46.05 5.33
C ALA A 144 8.14 47.40 5.81
N ASP A 145 8.90 48.48 5.58
CA ASP A 145 8.56 49.82 6.06
C ASP A 145 7.59 50.58 5.13
N SER A 146 7.24 50.01 3.99
CA SER A 146 6.38 50.69 3.00
C SER A 146 4.89 50.79 3.39
N GLY A 147 4.47 50.08 4.44
CA GLY A 147 3.06 49.98 4.86
C GLY A 147 2.15 49.27 3.83
N THR A 148 2.74 48.71 2.78
CA THR A 148 2.11 47.92 1.74
C THR A 148 2.45 46.43 1.89
N LYS A 149 1.75 45.58 1.14
CA LYS A 149 2.11 44.16 1.09
C LYS A 149 3.55 43.95 0.59
N SER A 150 4.25 43.01 1.20
CA SER A 150 5.62 42.70 0.84
C SER A 150 5.91 41.21 0.94
N VAL A 151 6.95 40.74 0.26
CA VAL A 151 7.48 39.38 0.38
C VAL A 151 8.77 39.46 1.19
N GLN A 152 8.83 38.69 2.26
CA GLN A 152 9.96 38.71 3.20
C GLN A 152 10.50 37.31 3.45
N VAL A 153 11.76 37.23 3.85
CA VAL A 153 12.44 36.01 4.30
C VAL A 153 12.87 36.17 5.75
N VAL A 154 12.90 35.10 6.49
CA VAL A 154 13.60 35.07 7.78
C VAL A 154 15.08 34.86 7.47
N TRP A 155 15.87 35.92 7.61
CA TRP A 155 17.31 35.87 7.42
C TRP A 155 17.97 35.44 8.73
N TYR A 156 18.57 34.23 8.74
CA TYR A 156 19.26 33.70 9.91
C TYR A 156 20.76 33.59 9.63
N GLU A 157 21.56 34.43 10.30
CA GLU A 157 23.01 34.42 10.21
C GLU A 157 23.57 33.60 11.37
N THR A 158 24.36 32.56 11.06
CA THR A 158 25.04 31.75 12.08
C THR A 158 26.51 32.22 12.24
N ASN A 159 26.93 32.33 13.50
CA ASN A 159 28.31 32.60 13.89
C ASN A 159 29.03 31.33 14.37
N GLU A 160 28.42 30.15 14.23
CA GLU A 160 29.05 28.91 14.69
C GLU A 160 30.29 28.58 13.84
N GLU A 161 31.39 28.25 14.49
CA GLU A 161 32.63 27.78 13.84
C GLU A 161 32.49 26.35 13.24
N LYS A 162 31.37 25.70 13.48
CA LYS A 162 31.08 24.33 13.01
C LYS A 162 30.92 24.25 11.51
N ASP A 163 31.14 23.04 10.99
CA ASP A 163 30.93 22.71 9.58
C ASP A 163 29.50 23.07 9.14
N PRO A 164 29.33 23.81 8.02
CA PRO A 164 28.04 24.08 7.42
C PRO A 164 27.17 22.84 7.22
N HIS A 165 27.75 21.67 6.92
CA HIS A 165 27.03 20.41 6.78
C HIS A 165 26.42 19.92 8.09
N ASP A 166 27.13 20.08 9.21
CA ASP A 166 26.62 19.70 10.53
C ASP A 166 25.45 20.60 10.95
N ILE A 167 25.53 21.90 10.65
CA ILE A 167 24.46 22.86 10.91
C ILE A 167 23.23 22.50 10.07
N PHE A 168 23.42 22.24 8.77
CA PHE A 168 22.35 21.83 7.86
C PHE A 168 21.66 20.53 8.33
N ASN A 169 22.44 19.49 8.65
CA ASN A 169 21.93 18.21 9.12
C ASN A 169 21.16 18.37 10.44
N ARG A 170 21.68 19.15 11.37
CA ARG A 170 21.02 19.41 12.67
C ARG A 170 19.72 20.19 12.51
N MET A 171 19.66 21.14 11.59
CA MET A 171 18.43 21.90 11.31
C MET A 171 17.38 21.07 10.58
N ASN A 172 17.81 20.18 9.67
CA ASN A 172 16.89 19.34 8.90
C ASN A 172 16.49 18.06 9.67
N SER A 173 17.31 17.55 10.57
CA SER A 173 16.98 16.36 11.38
C SER A 173 15.78 16.59 12.33
N LEU A 174 15.45 17.84 12.62
CA LEU A 174 14.30 18.22 13.46
C LEU A 174 13.07 18.66 12.64
N LYS A 175 13.18 18.77 11.33
CA LYS A 175 12.02 19.07 10.47
C LYS A 175 11.20 17.81 10.29
N VAL A 176 10.12 17.71 11.03
CA VAL A 176 9.05 16.75 10.74
C VAL A 176 8.22 17.38 9.63
N GLU A 177 8.32 16.82 8.42
CA GLU A 177 7.47 17.24 7.30
C GLU A 177 6.01 16.97 7.64
N LEU A 178 5.15 17.95 7.40
CA LEU A 178 3.70 17.77 7.52
C LEU A 178 3.24 16.76 6.48
N SER A 179 2.58 15.73 6.95
CA SER A 179 1.95 14.75 6.06
C SER A 179 0.79 15.36 5.26
N CYS A 180 0.44 14.77 4.12
CA CYS A 180 -0.74 15.18 3.35
C CYS A 180 -2.00 15.28 4.22
N SER A 181 -2.19 14.36 5.16
CA SER A 181 -3.36 14.39 6.05
C SER A 181 -3.34 15.59 7.01
N GLU A 182 -2.19 16.01 7.53
CA GLU A 182 -2.07 17.20 8.37
C GLU A 182 -2.31 18.49 7.57
N LEU A 183 -1.84 18.54 6.33
CA LEU A 183 -2.16 19.63 5.41
C LEU A 183 -3.67 19.71 5.11
N ILE A 184 -4.33 18.56 4.90
CA ILE A 184 -5.79 18.49 4.70
C ILE A 184 -6.54 18.92 5.96
N ARG A 185 -6.06 18.50 7.17
CA ARG A 185 -6.63 18.98 8.44
C ARG A 185 -6.58 20.51 8.53
N SER A 186 -5.43 21.10 8.20
CA SER A 186 -5.27 22.55 8.17
C SER A 186 -6.24 23.22 7.19
N LEU A 187 -6.49 22.66 6.02
CA LEU A 187 -7.50 23.18 5.07
C LEU A 187 -8.91 23.21 5.69
N PHE A 188 -9.33 22.10 6.30
CA PHE A 188 -10.64 22.05 6.96
C PHE A 188 -10.75 23.08 8.08
N LEU A 189 -9.74 23.19 8.95
CA LEU A 189 -9.75 24.13 10.05
C LEU A 189 -9.72 25.60 9.61
N SER A 190 -9.00 25.92 8.51
CA SER A 190 -8.84 27.31 8.04
C SER A 190 -9.99 27.79 7.16
N LYS A 191 -10.63 26.90 6.39
CA LYS A 191 -11.66 27.27 5.41
C LYS A 191 -13.10 27.01 5.85
N THR A 192 -13.33 26.60 7.09
CA THR A 192 -14.66 26.33 7.64
C THR A 192 -15.48 27.61 7.93
N THR A 193 -15.01 28.78 7.52
CA THR A 193 -15.49 30.08 7.96
C THR A 193 -16.68 30.64 7.18
N LYS A 194 -17.09 30.04 6.06
CA LYS A 194 -18.20 30.61 5.29
C LYS A 194 -19.55 30.20 5.87
N PHE A 195 -20.24 31.16 6.43
CA PHE A 195 -21.64 31.04 6.85
C PHE A 195 -22.51 31.90 5.95
N ASP A 196 -23.68 31.39 5.64
CA ASP A 196 -24.75 32.21 5.08
C ASP A 196 -25.23 33.20 6.14
N LEU A 197 -24.90 34.47 5.94
CA LEU A 197 -25.30 35.58 6.82
C LEU A 197 -26.80 35.90 6.74
N GLY A 198 -27.47 35.43 5.67
CA GLY A 198 -28.90 35.69 5.46
C GLY A 198 -29.82 35.16 6.59
N SER A 199 -29.36 34.14 7.34
CA SER A 199 -30.12 33.64 8.50
C SER A 199 -30.02 34.49 9.78
N LEU A 200 -29.24 35.58 9.75
CA LEU A 200 -29.00 36.47 10.87
C LEU A 200 -29.56 37.88 10.61
N ASP A 201 -30.43 38.05 9.66
CA ASP A 201 -31.11 39.31 9.40
C ASP A 201 -31.94 39.74 10.64
N GLY A 202 -31.70 40.96 11.10
CA GLY A 202 -32.34 41.49 12.30
C GLY A 202 -31.46 41.54 13.57
N PHE A 203 -30.27 40.97 13.56
CA PHE A 203 -29.30 41.10 14.67
C PHE A 203 -28.32 42.26 14.43
N SER A 204 -27.76 42.85 15.49
CA SER A 204 -26.70 43.86 15.41
C SER A 204 -25.41 43.24 14.83
N ASP A 205 -24.58 44.06 14.18
CA ASP A 205 -23.32 43.55 13.55
C ASP A 205 -22.39 42.93 14.57
N SER A 206 -22.29 43.48 15.80
CA SER A 206 -21.50 42.91 16.90
C SER A 206 -21.99 41.52 17.33
N LEU A 207 -23.32 41.32 17.38
CA LEU A 207 -23.90 40.03 17.76
C LEU A 207 -23.75 39.00 16.62
N ARG A 208 -23.82 39.45 15.36
CA ARG A 208 -23.54 38.60 14.19
C ARG A 208 -22.11 38.09 14.22
N GLU A 209 -21.13 38.95 14.50
CA GLU A 209 -19.71 38.57 14.60
C GLU A 209 -19.47 37.57 15.74
N GLU A 210 -20.11 37.78 16.91
CA GLU A 210 -20.00 36.89 18.06
C GLU A 210 -20.57 35.49 17.73
N ILE A 211 -21.78 35.43 17.18
CA ILE A 211 -22.42 34.18 16.75
C ILE A 211 -21.55 33.46 15.68
N GLN A 212 -20.98 34.18 14.74
CA GLN A 212 -20.10 33.61 13.73
C GLN A 212 -18.84 33.01 14.37
N LYS A 213 -18.20 33.73 15.27
CA LYS A 213 -17.00 33.28 15.99
C LYS A 213 -17.28 32.01 16.79
N GLU A 214 -18.42 31.99 17.50
CA GLU A 214 -18.82 30.82 18.29
C GLU A 214 -19.10 29.61 17.39
N ARG A 215 -19.89 29.78 16.33
CA ARG A 215 -20.16 28.71 15.35
C ARG A 215 -18.89 28.19 14.69
N PHE A 216 -17.94 29.07 14.35
CA PHE A 216 -16.65 28.69 13.81
C PHE A 216 -15.84 27.85 14.81
N THR A 217 -15.73 28.33 16.05
CA THR A 217 -15.02 27.59 17.12
C THR A 217 -15.65 26.22 17.36
N ASN A 218 -16.99 26.14 17.41
CA ASN A 218 -17.71 24.87 17.58
C ASN A 218 -17.44 23.88 16.44
N LYS A 219 -17.40 24.35 15.18
CA LYS A 219 -17.05 23.51 14.03
C LYS A 219 -15.60 23.05 14.08
N GLN A 220 -14.65 23.92 14.42
CA GLN A 220 -13.24 23.54 14.59
C GLN A 220 -13.06 22.48 15.69
N THR A 221 -13.74 22.65 16.81
CA THR A 221 -13.74 21.69 17.91
C THR A 221 -14.28 20.33 17.44
N SER A 222 -15.43 20.33 16.76
CA SER A 222 -16.03 19.12 16.20
C SER A 222 -15.11 18.40 15.18
N ILE A 223 -14.43 19.16 14.29
CA ILE A 223 -13.45 18.60 13.36
C ILE A 223 -12.31 17.93 14.14
N ASN A 224 -11.77 18.60 15.17
CA ASN A 224 -10.64 18.07 15.93
C ASN A 224 -11.00 16.78 16.67
N GLU A 225 -12.15 16.76 17.35
CA GLU A 225 -12.63 15.58 18.07
C GLU A 225 -12.85 14.39 17.13
N LYS A 226 -13.55 14.62 16.03
CA LYS A 226 -13.79 13.58 15.03
C LYS A 226 -12.52 13.14 14.30
N TRP A 227 -11.57 14.03 14.09
CA TRP A 227 -10.26 13.69 13.53
C TRP A 227 -9.49 12.71 14.42
N ASP A 228 -9.47 12.96 15.72
CA ASP A 228 -8.76 12.10 16.66
C ASP A 228 -9.46 10.74 16.81
N GLU A 229 -10.79 10.70 16.76
CA GLU A 229 -11.58 9.47 16.71
C GLU A 229 -11.23 8.65 15.46
N LEU A 230 -11.26 9.26 14.27
CA LEU A 230 -10.87 8.62 13.00
C LEU A 230 -9.45 8.10 13.06
N LYS A 231 -8.50 8.91 13.54
CA LYS A 231 -7.10 8.53 13.69
C LYS A 231 -6.93 7.30 14.59
N GLN A 232 -7.71 7.22 15.67
CA GLN A 232 -7.66 6.08 16.59
C GLN A 232 -8.23 4.81 15.95
N GLN A 233 -9.38 4.91 15.28
CA GLN A 233 -10.00 3.77 14.61
C GLN A 233 -9.14 3.25 13.43
N MET A 234 -8.48 4.16 12.72
CA MET A 234 -7.56 3.80 11.63
C MET A 234 -6.25 3.16 12.08
N LYS A 235 -6.00 3.00 13.40
CA LYS A 235 -4.86 2.19 13.92
C LYS A 235 -5.14 0.69 13.88
N ASP A 236 -6.40 0.28 13.73
CA ASP A 236 -6.77 -1.12 13.60
C ASP A 236 -6.15 -1.71 12.31
N LYS A 237 -5.26 -2.69 12.50
CA LYS A 237 -4.53 -3.34 11.41
C LYS A 237 -5.45 -4.21 10.54
N ASP A 238 -6.43 -4.86 11.13
CA ASP A 238 -7.41 -5.65 10.41
C ASP A 238 -8.30 -4.75 9.54
N PHE A 239 -8.70 -3.57 10.05
CA PHE A 239 -9.44 -2.58 9.27
C PHE A 239 -8.61 -2.04 8.10
N GLN A 240 -7.35 -1.67 8.33
CA GLN A 240 -6.46 -1.25 7.24
C GLN A 240 -6.28 -2.34 6.17
N SER A 241 -6.05 -3.59 6.61
CA SER A 241 -5.85 -4.73 5.70
C SER A 241 -7.13 -5.12 4.95
N PHE A 242 -8.29 -4.79 5.49
CA PHE A 242 -9.56 -4.88 4.79
C PHE A 242 -9.68 -3.84 3.68
N LEU A 243 -9.28 -2.59 3.94
CA LEU A 243 -9.44 -1.46 3.01
C LEU A 243 -8.46 -1.51 1.84
N THR A 244 -7.21 -1.90 2.07
CA THR A 244 -6.17 -1.88 1.03
C THR A 244 -5.16 -3.01 1.19
N LYS A 245 -4.49 -3.36 0.09
CA LYS A 245 -3.36 -4.29 0.07
C LYS A 245 -2.00 -3.59 0.18
N ARG A 246 -1.97 -2.26 0.17
CA ARG A 246 -0.73 -1.49 0.29
C ARG A 246 -0.11 -1.65 1.67
N SER A 247 1.21 -1.85 1.72
CA SER A 247 1.98 -2.06 2.95
C SER A 247 2.43 -0.75 3.62
N ASP A 248 2.36 0.38 2.92
CA ASP A 248 2.92 1.68 3.32
C ASP A 248 2.03 2.51 4.27
N THR A 249 0.86 2.00 4.65
CA THR A 249 -0.15 2.74 5.43
C THR A 249 0.24 2.99 6.90
N GLY A 250 1.35 2.42 7.38
CA GLY A 250 1.69 2.35 8.80
C GLY A 250 1.98 3.68 9.52
N ARG A 251 2.45 4.72 8.84
CA ARG A 251 2.78 6.02 9.46
C ARG A 251 1.63 7.02 9.41
N ASN A 252 0.72 6.88 8.46
CA ASN A 252 -0.32 7.86 8.20
C ASN A 252 -1.68 7.21 7.96
N SER A 253 -2.13 6.44 8.93
CA SER A 253 -3.33 5.60 8.81
C SER A 253 -4.59 6.39 8.38
N ILE A 254 -4.78 7.62 8.89
CA ILE A 254 -5.90 8.47 8.48
C ILE A 254 -5.78 8.93 7.01
N GLY A 255 -4.56 9.06 6.48
CA GLY A 255 -4.30 9.42 5.08
C GLY A 255 -4.94 8.45 4.09
N LEU A 256 -5.08 7.16 4.48
CA LEU A 256 -5.73 6.16 3.64
C LEU A 256 -7.17 6.54 3.26
N ILE A 257 -7.94 7.14 4.19
CA ILE A 257 -9.32 7.59 3.90
C ILE A 257 -9.31 8.65 2.80
N PHE A 258 -8.40 9.63 2.91
CA PHE A 258 -8.27 10.70 1.93
C PHE A 258 -7.77 10.19 0.58
N ASP A 259 -6.84 9.22 0.58
CA ASP A 259 -6.34 8.58 -0.64
C ASP A 259 -7.46 7.81 -1.36
N LEU A 260 -8.29 7.08 -0.62
CA LEU A 260 -9.45 6.36 -1.18
C LEU A 260 -10.49 7.33 -1.77
N ILE A 261 -10.77 8.46 -1.09
CA ILE A 261 -11.72 9.48 -1.57
C ILE A 261 -11.19 10.16 -2.85
N SER A 262 -9.90 10.52 -2.87
CA SER A 262 -9.27 11.16 -4.02
C SER A 262 -8.99 10.19 -5.18
N GLY A 263 -8.99 8.88 -4.92
CA GLY A 263 -8.66 7.84 -5.88
C GLY A 263 -7.19 7.86 -6.32
N LYS A 264 -6.27 8.35 -5.47
CA LYS A 264 -4.84 8.48 -5.78
C LYS A 264 -4.24 7.18 -6.33
N TYR A 265 -4.52 6.06 -5.69
CA TYR A 265 -3.96 4.74 -6.02
C TYR A 265 -4.95 3.81 -6.73
N ALA A 266 -6.08 4.35 -7.17
CA ALA A 266 -7.03 3.60 -7.98
C ALA A 266 -6.81 3.84 -9.47
N SER A 267 -7.18 2.85 -10.29
CA SER A 267 -7.19 3.00 -11.74
C SER A 267 -8.23 4.04 -12.18
N ASP A 268 -8.06 4.64 -13.36
CA ASP A 268 -9.00 5.64 -13.88
C ASP A 268 -10.40 5.06 -14.18
N LYS A 269 -10.51 3.74 -14.29
CA LYS A 269 -11.81 3.05 -14.40
C LYS A 269 -12.55 3.02 -13.08
N ALA A 270 -11.84 2.86 -11.96
CA ALA A 270 -12.40 2.75 -10.62
C ALA A 270 -12.67 4.11 -9.98
N ALA A 271 -11.77 5.06 -10.20
CA ALA A 271 -11.89 6.41 -9.70
C ALA A 271 -11.61 7.41 -10.83
N LYS A 272 -12.67 7.97 -11.40
CA LYS A 272 -12.53 9.08 -12.36
C LYS A 272 -11.91 10.26 -11.62
N CYS A 273 -10.74 10.71 -12.07
CA CYS A 273 -10.14 11.93 -11.57
C CYS A 273 -11.07 13.11 -11.93
N GLU A 274 -11.65 13.75 -10.93
CA GLU A 274 -12.53 14.91 -11.12
C GLU A 274 -11.74 16.13 -11.62
N PHE A 275 -10.43 16.16 -11.34
CA PHE A 275 -9.52 17.25 -11.70
C PHE A 275 -8.41 16.74 -12.63
N LEU A 276 -8.66 16.76 -13.93
CA LEU A 276 -7.75 16.22 -14.97
C LEU A 276 -6.34 16.84 -14.98
N GLN A 277 -6.16 18.02 -14.38
CA GLN A 277 -4.88 18.71 -14.29
C GLN A 277 -3.98 18.19 -13.16
N LEU A 278 -4.50 17.34 -12.24
CA LEU A 278 -3.73 16.77 -11.15
C LEU A 278 -3.07 15.46 -11.57
N ARG A 279 -1.79 15.33 -11.26
CA ARG A 279 -1.01 14.13 -11.54
C ARG A 279 -1.00 13.23 -10.31
N LYS A 280 -1.41 11.96 -10.46
CA LYS A 280 -1.48 10.99 -9.36
C LYS A 280 -0.11 10.62 -8.77
N ASP A 281 0.97 10.81 -9.52
CA ASP A 281 2.35 10.61 -9.07
C ASP A 281 2.90 11.75 -8.19
N ASP A 282 2.18 12.87 -8.09
CA ASP A 282 2.53 13.95 -7.17
C ASP A 282 2.33 13.51 -5.70
N GLU A 283 3.33 13.75 -4.86
CA GLU A 283 3.26 13.46 -3.42
C GLU A 283 2.11 14.21 -2.76
N LEU A 284 1.83 15.44 -3.19
CA LEU A 284 0.76 16.30 -2.69
C LEU A 284 -0.59 16.10 -3.40
N TYR A 285 -0.71 15.11 -4.29
CA TYR A 285 -1.93 14.88 -5.07
C TYR A 285 -3.20 14.91 -4.21
N THR A 286 -3.23 14.14 -3.13
CA THR A 286 -4.40 14.04 -2.23
C THR A 286 -4.73 15.39 -1.59
N TYR A 287 -3.73 16.14 -1.13
CA TYR A 287 -3.92 17.49 -0.60
C TYR A 287 -4.47 18.45 -1.67
N LEU A 288 -3.88 18.46 -2.87
CA LEU A 288 -4.31 19.31 -3.98
C LEU A 288 -5.74 18.98 -4.44
N TYR A 289 -6.10 17.70 -4.40
CA TYR A 289 -7.46 17.26 -4.69
C TYR A 289 -8.47 17.88 -3.72
N PHE A 290 -8.22 17.77 -2.39
CA PHE A 290 -9.12 18.35 -1.39
C PHE A 290 -9.13 19.88 -1.43
N LYS A 291 -7.99 20.53 -1.68
CA LYS A 291 -7.92 21.98 -1.88
C LYS A 291 -8.84 22.42 -3.03
N LYS A 292 -8.73 21.76 -4.20
CA LYS A 292 -9.58 22.06 -5.36
C LYS A 292 -11.06 21.73 -5.11
N LEU A 293 -11.34 20.66 -4.40
CA LEU A 293 -12.72 20.28 -4.05
C LEU A 293 -13.37 21.32 -3.16
N ILE A 294 -12.69 21.78 -2.11
CA ILE A 294 -13.16 22.83 -1.21
C ILE A 294 -13.32 24.17 -1.98
N ASP A 295 -12.36 24.51 -2.84
CA ASP A 295 -12.44 25.73 -3.64
C ASP A 295 -13.61 25.71 -4.64
N LYS A 296 -13.90 24.55 -5.25
CA LYS A 296 -15.03 24.35 -6.15
C LYS A 296 -16.38 24.45 -5.44
N ASP A 297 -16.53 23.74 -4.33
CA ASP A 297 -17.78 23.65 -3.57
C ASP A 297 -17.95 24.91 -2.68
N ASN A 298 -16.88 25.68 -2.49
CA ASN A 298 -16.78 26.86 -1.60
C ASN A 298 -17.24 26.58 -0.17
N ASP A 299 -17.18 25.32 0.28
CA ASP A 299 -17.64 24.86 1.58
C ASP A 299 -16.77 23.71 2.10
N ALA A 300 -15.88 24.03 3.03
CA ALA A 300 -15.02 23.04 3.68
C ALA A 300 -15.79 22.12 4.63
N TRP A 301 -16.86 22.62 5.27
CA TRP A 301 -17.67 21.82 6.19
C TRP A 301 -18.43 20.71 5.47
N ASN A 302 -19.11 21.01 4.37
CA ASN A 302 -19.78 19.98 3.56
C ASN A 302 -18.80 18.93 3.04
N THR A 303 -17.58 19.36 2.63
CA THR A 303 -16.54 18.43 2.22
C THR A 303 -16.10 17.53 3.39
N TRP A 304 -16.00 18.08 4.61
CA TRP A 304 -15.70 17.31 5.82
C TRP A 304 -16.82 16.30 6.15
N GLU A 305 -18.08 16.70 6.09
CA GLU A 305 -19.22 15.80 6.29
C GLU A 305 -19.24 14.65 5.27
N ARG A 306 -18.83 14.92 4.01
CA ARG A 306 -18.63 13.85 3.02
C ARG A 306 -17.54 12.87 3.44
N VAL A 307 -16.43 13.35 4.02
CA VAL A 307 -15.36 12.46 4.55
C VAL A 307 -15.92 11.57 5.66
N LEU A 308 -16.66 12.14 6.61
CA LEU A 308 -17.30 11.38 7.69
C LEU A 308 -18.29 10.35 7.14
N SER A 309 -19.14 10.73 6.19
CA SER A 309 -20.09 9.81 5.55
C SER A 309 -19.40 8.65 4.80
N VAL A 310 -18.26 8.92 4.16
CA VAL A 310 -17.45 7.86 3.54
C VAL A 310 -16.88 6.94 4.61
N PHE A 311 -16.35 7.49 5.70
CA PHE A 311 -15.81 6.69 6.78
C PHE A 311 -16.88 5.79 7.43
N ASP A 312 -18.06 6.32 7.73
CA ASP A 312 -19.20 5.54 8.25
C ASP A 312 -19.58 4.41 7.30
N LYS A 313 -19.52 4.66 5.99
CA LYS A 313 -19.79 3.64 4.97
C LYS A 313 -18.72 2.54 4.98
N LEU A 314 -17.44 2.89 5.14
CA LEU A 314 -16.34 1.92 5.26
C LEU A 314 -16.46 1.10 6.55
N GLN A 315 -16.80 1.72 7.67
CA GLN A 315 -17.07 1.06 8.94
C GLN A 315 -18.26 0.10 8.84
N TYR A 316 -19.33 0.53 8.19
CA TYR A 316 -20.48 -0.36 7.95
C TYR A 316 -20.07 -1.60 7.15
N TRP A 317 -19.26 -1.49 6.10
CA TRP A 317 -18.77 -2.63 5.34
C TRP A 317 -17.84 -3.54 6.15
N TYR A 318 -17.04 -2.95 7.02
CA TYR A 318 -16.13 -3.68 7.89
C TYR A 318 -16.87 -4.52 8.93
N HIS A 319 -17.96 -4.01 9.50
CA HIS A 319 -18.74 -4.71 10.52
C HIS A 319 -19.84 -5.62 9.97
N ASP A 320 -20.23 -5.45 8.71
CA ASP A 320 -21.17 -6.38 8.06
C ASP A 320 -20.42 -7.62 7.59
N ARG A 321 -20.75 -8.78 8.18
CA ARG A 321 -20.05 -10.05 7.92
C ARG A 321 -19.98 -10.41 6.43
N ASP A 322 -21.07 -10.21 5.68
CA ASP A 322 -21.10 -10.56 4.26
C ASP A 322 -20.27 -9.61 3.40
N LEU A 323 -20.39 -8.31 3.66
CA LEU A 323 -19.62 -7.29 2.93
C LEU A 323 -18.13 -7.37 3.25
N TYR A 324 -17.78 -7.52 4.53
CA TYR A 324 -16.40 -7.69 4.96
C TYR A 324 -15.67 -8.81 4.20
N HIS A 325 -16.26 -10.01 4.21
CA HIS A 325 -15.63 -11.18 3.59
C HIS A 325 -15.53 -11.04 2.07
N ARG A 326 -16.56 -10.53 1.41
CA ARG A 326 -16.61 -10.40 -0.05
C ARG A 326 -15.70 -9.28 -0.56
N ILE A 327 -15.77 -8.09 0.06
CA ILE A 327 -14.89 -6.97 -0.29
C ILE A 327 -13.44 -7.32 0.01
N GLY A 328 -13.16 -7.86 1.20
CA GLY A 328 -11.82 -8.25 1.60
C GLY A 328 -11.20 -9.32 0.69
N PHE A 329 -12.02 -10.28 0.20
CA PHE A 329 -11.57 -11.24 -0.81
C PHE A 329 -11.16 -10.55 -2.11
N LEU A 330 -12.00 -9.67 -2.66
CA LEU A 330 -11.70 -8.95 -3.90
C LEU A 330 -10.43 -8.10 -3.76
N ASN A 331 -10.27 -7.40 -2.62
CA ASN A 331 -9.04 -6.66 -2.33
C ASN A 331 -7.82 -7.59 -2.22
N ALA A 332 -7.97 -8.79 -1.63
CA ALA A 332 -6.87 -9.73 -1.48
C ALA A 332 -6.35 -10.28 -2.81
N ILE A 333 -7.21 -10.41 -3.82
CA ILE A 333 -6.85 -10.89 -5.16
C ILE A 333 -6.51 -9.76 -6.15
N ALA A 334 -6.62 -8.49 -5.75
CA ALA A 334 -6.31 -7.36 -6.62
C ALA A 334 -4.89 -7.44 -7.18
N SER A 335 -4.73 -7.03 -8.43
CA SER A 335 -3.43 -6.98 -9.10
C SER A 335 -2.61 -5.77 -8.61
N PRO A 336 -1.27 -5.79 -8.72
CA PRO A 336 -0.47 -4.61 -8.47
C PRO A 336 -0.95 -3.40 -9.30
N GLY A 337 -1.07 -2.25 -8.65
CA GLY A 337 -1.59 -1.01 -9.26
C GLY A 337 -3.12 -0.88 -9.31
N THR A 338 -3.86 -1.86 -8.75
CA THR A 338 -5.33 -1.83 -8.64
C THR A 338 -5.82 -2.15 -7.22
N GLU A 339 -4.95 -1.94 -6.23
CA GLU A 339 -5.19 -2.34 -4.83
C GLU A 339 -6.38 -1.62 -4.20
N ASP A 340 -6.66 -0.39 -4.65
CA ASP A 340 -7.75 0.43 -4.12
C ASP A 340 -9.01 0.42 -5.03
N ASP A 341 -8.95 -0.26 -6.20
CA ASP A 341 -10.03 -0.20 -7.21
C ASP A 341 -11.38 -0.66 -6.69
N VAL A 342 -11.41 -1.72 -5.92
CA VAL A 342 -12.66 -2.29 -5.39
C VAL A 342 -13.36 -1.27 -4.48
N ILE A 343 -12.63 -0.74 -3.50
CA ILE A 343 -13.17 0.25 -2.56
C ILE A 343 -13.59 1.53 -3.28
N CYS A 344 -12.73 2.08 -4.16
CA CYS A 344 -13.02 3.30 -4.89
C CYS A 344 -14.23 3.13 -5.82
N SER A 345 -14.36 2.01 -6.53
CA SER A 345 -15.53 1.71 -7.36
C SER A 345 -16.81 1.63 -6.54
N LEU A 346 -16.77 0.99 -5.37
CA LEU A 346 -17.91 0.88 -4.48
C LEU A 346 -18.30 2.23 -3.85
N LEU A 347 -17.33 3.07 -3.49
CA LEU A 347 -17.58 4.43 -2.98
C LEU A 347 -18.28 5.30 -4.01
N ASN A 348 -17.88 5.19 -5.28
CA ASN A 348 -18.45 5.94 -6.40
C ASN A 348 -19.79 5.35 -6.91
N SER A 349 -20.15 4.14 -6.46
CA SER A 349 -21.40 3.51 -6.88
C SER A 349 -22.63 4.10 -6.15
N LYS A 350 -23.74 4.22 -6.86
CA LYS A 350 -25.05 4.61 -6.29
C LYS A 350 -25.93 3.40 -5.97
N ILE A 351 -25.33 2.25 -5.67
CA ILE A 351 -26.03 0.98 -5.45
C ILE A 351 -26.70 0.97 -4.08
N LYS A 352 -27.95 0.54 -4.02
CA LYS A 352 -28.67 0.36 -2.75
C LYS A 352 -28.01 -0.75 -1.92
N ARG A 353 -28.02 -0.61 -0.58
CA ARG A 353 -27.35 -1.53 0.36
C ARG A 353 -27.76 -3.00 0.19
N SER A 354 -29.05 -3.29 0.00
CA SER A 354 -29.55 -4.65 -0.21
C SER A 354 -29.00 -5.27 -1.49
N VAL A 355 -29.05 -4.54 -2.60
CA VAL A 355 -28.52 -4.97 -3.91
C VAL A 355 -27.01 -5.16 -3.85
N LEU A 356 -26.31 -4.27 -3.15
CA LEU A 356 -24.87 -4.38 -2.94
C LEU A 356 -24.50 -5.72 -2.29
N LYS A 357 -25.17 -6.05 -1.17
CA LYS A 357 -24.87 -7.24 -0.38
C LYS A 357 -25.24 -8.54 -1.09
N GLU A 358 -26.44 -8.63 -1.64
CA GLU A 358 -27.00 -9.89 -2.12
C GLU A 358 -26.59 -10.23 -3.55
N GLN A 359 -26.51 -9.24 -4.43
CA GLN A 359 -26.36 -9.48 -5.86
C GLN A 359 -25.06 -8.91 -6.43
N TYR A 360 -24.76 -7.62 -6.16
CA TYR A 360 -23.65 -6.94 -6.81
C TYR A 360 -22.29 -7.54 -6.43
N MET A 361 -22.04 -7.77 -5.14
CA MET A 361 -20.80 -8.38 -4.67
C MET A 361 -20.61 -9.80 -5.17
N VAL A 362 -21.68 -10.58 -5.25
CA VAL A 362 -21.64 -11.94 -5.80
C VAL A 362 -21.24 -11.92 -7.28
N ASN A 363 -21.80 -11.00 -8.06
CA ASN A 363 -21.47 -10.86 -9.48
C ASN A 363 -20.00 -10.42 -9.67
N LEU A 364 -19.50 -9.45 -8.88
CA LEU A 364 -18.10 -9.07 -8.94
C LEU A 364 -17.15 -10.24 -8.65
N ILE A 365 -17.49 -11.09 -7.68
CA ILE A 365 -16.71 -12.29 -7.38
C ILE A 365 -16.82 -13.30 -8.52
N LYS A 366 -17.99 -13.52 -9.11
CA LYS A 366 -18.15 -14.37 -10.32
C LYS A 366 -17.24 -13.91 -11.45
N ASP A 367 -17.22 -12.62 -11.73
CA ASP A 367 -16.37 -12.04 -12.79
C ASP A 367 -14.89 -12.24 -12.48
N ALA A 368 -14.47 -12.05 -11.21
CA ALA A 368 -13.09 -12.27 -10.76
C ALA A 368 -12.68 -13.75 -10.76
N MET A 369 -13.66 -14.66 -10.67
CA MET A 369 -13.50 -16.12 -10.65
C MET A 369 -13.87 -16.77 -11.99
N THR A 370 -13.76 -16.04 -13.09
CA THR A 370 -13.88 -16.62 -14.43
C THR A 370 -12.84 -17.73 -14.64
N LEU A 371 -13.29 -18.88 -15.09
CA LEU A 371 -12.46 -20.07 -15.32
C LEU A 371 -11.35 -19.78 -16.34
N PRO A 372 -10.15 -20.32 -16.14
CA PRO A 372 -9.06 -20.18 -17.11
C PRO A 372 -9.40 -20.94 -18.38
N LYS A 373 -8.75 -20.55 -19.48
CA LYS A 373 -8.82 -21.28 -20.73
C LYS A 373 -7.80 -22.41 -20.74
N ASP A 374 -8.19 -23.53 -21.35
CA ASP A 374 -7.28 -24.60 -21.66
C ASP A 374 -6.22 -24.13 -22.67
N LYS A 375 -4.96 -24.51 -22.47
CA LYS A 375 -3.84 -24.01 -23.29
C LYS A 375 -3.81 -24.56 -24.72
N GLU A 376 -4.29 -25.77 -24.89
CA GLU A 376 -4.24 -26.46 -26.18
C GLU A 376 -5.45 -26.11 -27.06
N THR A 377 -6.62 -26.09 -26.46
CA THR A 377 -7.88 -25.84 -27.16
C THR A 377 -8.30 -24.37 -27.17
N ASN A 378 -7.70 -23.52 -26.32
CA ASN A 378 -8.09 -22.13 -26.07
C ASN A 378 -9.56 -21.95 -25.62
N LEU A 379 -10.24 -23.05 -25.27
CA LEU A 379 -11.60 -23.06 -24.77
C LEU A 379 -11.61 -22.89 -23.23
N PRO A 380 -12.64 -22.26 -22.64
CA PRO A 380 -12.80 -22.25 -21.21
C PRO A 380 -12.91 -23.67 -20.66
N ILE A 381 -12.22 -23.98 -19.57
CA ILE A 381 -12.48 -25.23 -18.85
C ILE A 381 -13.91 -25.20 -18.30
N VAL A 382 -14.57 -26.35 -18.33
CA VAL A 382 -16.01 -26.45 -17.97
C VAL A 382 -16.26 -27.10 -16.62
N SER A 383 -15.22 -27.63 -15.97
CA SER A 383 -15.32 -28.28 -14.66
C SER A 383 -14.10 -27.97 -13.77
N LEU A 384 -14.33 -27.83 -12.46
CA LEU A 384 -13.25 -27.70 -11.47
C LEU A 384 -12.37 -28.97 -11.40
N GLU A 385 -12.84 -30.12 -11.85
CA GLU A 385 -12.07 -31.36 -11.91
C GLU A 385 -10.95 -31.32 -12.93
N GLN A 386 -11.06 -30.45 -13.95
CA GLN A 386 -10.04 -30.25 -14.97
C GLN A 386 -8.88 -29.36 -14.47
N LEU A 387 -9.02 -28.74 -13.30
CA LEU A 387 -7.99 -27.89 -12.71
C LEU A 387 -6.80 -28.74 -12.27
N ARG A 388 -5.61 -28.37 -12.70
CA ARG A 388 -4.36 -29.08 -12.40
C ARG A 388 -3.28 -28.15 -11.85
N TYR A 389 -2.58 -28.60 -10.82
CA TYR A 389 -1.46 -27.89 -10.17
C TYR A 389 -0.30 -27.60 -11.14
N ASP A 390 0.03 -28.54 -12.01
CA ASP A 390 1.16 -28.49 -12.97
C ASP A 390 0.95 -27.51 -14.13
N VAL A 391 -0.25 -26.94 -14.29
CA VAL A 391 -0.56 -25.93 -15.31
C VAL A 391 -0.54 -24.53 -14.69
N SER A 392 0.35 -23.65 -15.13
CA SER A 392 0.61 -22.34 -14.49
C SER A 392 -0.63 -21.42 -14.39
N THR A 393 -1.54 -21.46 -15.38
CA THR A 393 -2.80 -20.70 -15.35
C THR A 393 -3.78 -21.29 -14.34
N HIS A 394 -3.87 -22.62 -14.27
CA HIS A 394 -4.69 -23.33 -13.29
C HIS A 394 -4.15 -23.15 -11.87
N TYR A 395 -2.82 -23.17 -11.69
CA TYR A 395 -2.18 -22.90 -10.39
C TYR A 395 -2.63 -21.57 -9.79
N LYS A 396 -2.59 -20.50 -10.58
CA LYS A 396 -3.03 -19.16 -10.15
C LYS A 396 -4.53 -19.14 -9.80
N TYR A 397 -5.33 -19.86 -10.58
CA TYR A 397 -6.76 -19.95 -10.34
C TYR A 397 -7.09 -20.77 -9.08
N ILE A 398 -6.48 -21.95 -8.91
CA ILE A 398 -6.64 -22.81 -7.72
C ILE A 398 -6.29 -22.01 -6.45
N LYS A 399 -5.22 -21.24 -6.50
CA LYS A 399 -4.81 -20.40 -5.37
C LYS A 399 -5.89 -19.36 -4.98
N LYS A 400 -6.49 -18.68 -5.96
CA LYS A 400 -7.61 -17.76 -5.72
C LYS A 400 -8.85 -18.51 -5.21
N LEU A 401 -9.16 -19.67 -5.78
CA LEU A 401 -10.30 -20.49 -5.43
C LEU A 401 -10.20 -20.99 -3.99
N LEU A 402 -9.05 -21.48 -3.57
CA LEU A 402 -8.82 -21.92 -2.19
C LEU A 402 -8.84 -20.75 -1.19
N LEU A 403 -8.39 -19.55 -1.59
CA LEU A 403 -8.59 -18.36 -0.77
C LEU A 403 -10.08 -18.06 -0.60
N LEU A 404 -10.85 -18.02 -1.70
CA LEU A 404 -12.30 -17.79 -1.65
C LEU A 404 -12.98 -18.83 -0.77
N TYR A 405 -12.59 -20.10 -0.89
CA TYR A 405 -13.13 -21.18 -0.09
C TYR A 405 -12.89 -20.99 1.41
N ASN A 406 -11.68 -20.52 1.81
CA ASN A 406 -11.38 -20.18 3.19
C ASN A 406 -12.22 -19.01 3.70
N VAL A 407 -12.33 -17.94 2.89
CA VAL A 407 -13.12 -16.75 3.21
C VAL A 407 -14.60 -17.11 3.37
N GLU A 408 -15.17 -17.86 2.42
CA GLU A 408 -16.58 -18.29 2.46
C GLU A 408 -16.86 -19.27 3.61
N THR A 409 -15.92 -20.17 3.90
CA THR A 409 -16.06 -21.07 5.05
C THR A 409 -16.14 -20.27 6.35
N THR A 410 -15.35 -19.21 6.50
CA THR A 410 -15.42 -18.33 7.67
C THR A 410 -16.69 -17.48 7.67
N ARG A 411 -17.09 -16.94 6.51
CA ARG A 411 -18.31 -16.13 6.38
C ARG A 411 -19.57 -16.90 6.78
N LEU A 412 -19.65 -18.17 6.38
CA LEU A 412 -20.83 -19.02 6.63
C LEU A 412 -20.93 -19.53 8.06
N GLN A 413 -19.91 -19.36 8.89
CA GLN A 413 -20.03 -19.63 10.33
C GLN A 413 -20.95 -18.59 10.97
N LYS A 414 -22.00 -19.04 11.65
CA LYS A 414 -22.96 -18.14 12.32
C LYS A 414 -22.31 -17.38 13.48
N GLU A 415 -21.41 -18.05 14.18
CA GLU A 415 -20.65 -17.53 15.32
C GLU A 415 -19.17 -17.67 15.06
N GLY A 416 -18.37 -16.78 15.61
CA GLY A 416 -16.92 -16.80 15.47
C GLY A 416 -16.32 -15.55 14.80
N ASN A 417 -15.00 -15.50 14.81
CA ASN A 417 -14.23 -14.38 14.27
C ASN A 417 -14.39 -14.26 12.75
N PHE A 418 -14.21 -13.05 12.25
CA PHE A 418 -14.10 -12.80 10.82
C PHE A 418 -12.78 -13.35 10.28
N PHE A 419 -12.71 -13.58 8.98
CA PHE A 419 -11.46 -13.96 8.32
C PHE A 419 -10.43 -12.83 8.46
N SER A 420 -9.30 -13.08 9.13
CA SER A 420 -8.27 -12.05 9.28
C SER A 420 -7.45 -11.91 8.01
N PHE A 421 -7.77 -10.89 7.21
CA PHE A 421 -6.99 -10.54 6.02
C PHE A 421 -5.59 -10.05 6.40
N ASP A 422 -5.42 -9.45 7.58
CA ASP A 422 -4.13 -9.02 8.09
C ASP A 422 -3.21 -10.23 8.37
N ARG A 423 -3.65 -11.18 9.17
CA ARG A 423 -2.89 -12.42 9.46
C ARG A 423 -2.67 -13.28 8.23
N PHE A 424 -3.56 -13.22 7.26
CA PHE A 424 -3.39 -13.88 5.97
C PHE A 424 -2.29 -13.22 5.13
N ARG A 425 -2.15 -11.89 5.17
CA ARG A 425 -1.17 -11.16 4.34
C ARG A 425 0.20 -11.02 4.97
N TYR A 426 0.28 -10.92 6.29
CA TYR A 426 1.49 -10.49 6.98
C TYR A 426 1.97 -11.47 8.06
N ASN A 427 3.30 -11.58 8.17
CA ASN A 427 3.98 -12.11 9.32
C ASN A 427 4.45 -10.95 10.20
N TYR A 428 4.35 -11.11 11.51
CA TYR A 428 4.82 -10.16 12.50
C TYR A 428 6.07 -10.69 13.18
N LYS A 429 7.15 -9.91 13.23
CA LYS A 429 8.41 -10.25 13.90
C LYS A 429 8.82 -9.10 14.79
N MET A 430 9.34 -9.40 15.97
CA MET A 430 9.96 -8.41 16.83
C MET A 430 11.40 -8.19 16.38
N VAL A 431 11.74 -6.98 15.95
CA VAL A 431 13.07 -6.55 15.54
C VAL A 431 13.42 -5.30 16.35
N ASN A 432 14.49 -5.38 17.14
CA ASN A 432 14.94 -4.28 18.01
C ASN A 432 13.83 -3.70 18.92
N GLY A 433 12.98 -4.57 19.48
CA GLY A 433 11.87 -4.16 20.34
C GLY A 433 10.68 -3.49 19.61
N LYS A 434 10.70 -3.46 18.27
CA LYS A 434 9.58 -2.99 17.44
C LYS A 434 9.00 -4.16 16.66
N GLU A 435 7.66 -4.17 16.54
CA GLU A 435 6.96 -5.13 15.71
C GLU A 435 7.08 -4.72 14.24
N GLU A 436 7.75 -5.55 13.44
CA GLU A 436 7.89 -5.38 12.00
C GLU A 436 6.96 -6.34 11.26
N ARG A 437 6.39 -5.86 10.18
CA ARG A 437 5.45 -6.55 9.31
C ARG A 437 6.14 -6.98 8.01
N ALA A 438 6.05 -8.26 7.64
CA ALA A 438 6.59 -8.81 6.42
C ALA A 438 5.51 -9.54 5.63
N ASP A 439 5.48 -9.35 4.31
CA ASP A 439 4.50 -9.98 3.43
C ASP A 439 4.62 -11.51 3.44
N LYS A 440 3.49 -12.21 3.52
CA LYS A 440 3.40 -13.65 3.33
C LYS A 440 3.26 -14.00 1.86
N THR A 441 4.04 -14.96 1.42
CA THR A 441 3.86 -15.58 0.11
C THR A 441 3.14 -16.91 0.27
N TRP A 442 1.90 -17.00 -0.21
CA TRP A 442 1.12 -18.23 -0.21
C TRP A 442 1.45 -19.10 -1.41
N THR A 443 1.53 -20.39 -1.17
CA THR A 443 1.79 -21.43 -2.17
C THR A 443 0.72 -22.51 -2.09
N LEU A 444 0.56 -23.26 -3.17
CA LEU A 444 -0.22 -24.50 -3.17
C LEU A 444 0.68 -25.64 -2.70
N GLU A 445 0.16 -26.43 -1.80
CA GLU A 445 0.83 -27.63 -1.30
C GLU A 445 -0.05 -28.85 -1.55
N HIS A 446 0.60 -29.97 -1.96
CA HIS A 446 -0.07 -31.26 -2.07
C HIS A 446 -0.38 -31.80 -0.68
N ILE A 447 -1.65 -32.08 -0.43
CA ILE A 447 -2.08 -32.68 0.84
C ILE A 447 -1.43 -34.07 0.99
N HIS A 448 -1.58 -34.90 -0.04
CA HIS A 448 -0.84 -36.15 -0.21
C HIS A 448 0.32 -35.93 -1.18
N ALA A 449 1.53 -36.25 -0.78
CA ALA A 449 2.73 -36.03 -1.58
C ALA A 449 2.76 -36.91 -2.84
N GLN A 450 3.32 -36.38 -3.92
CA GLN A 450 3.41 -37.07 -5.20
C GLN A 450 4.44 -38.20 -5.19
N ASN A 451 5.56 -38.01 -4.54
CA ASN A 451 6.65 -38.95 -4.31
C ASN A 451 7.44 -38.47 -3.11
N SER A 452 7.79 -39.36 -2.20
CA SER A 452 8.83 -39.14 -1.21
C SER A 452 10.19 -39.23 -1.88
N ASP A 453 10.53 -38.23 -2.72
CA ASP A 453 11.84 -38.17 -3.37
C ASP A 453 12.95 -38.07 -2.33
N CYS A 454 14.04 -38.80 -2.57
CA CYS A 454 15.26 -38.72 -1.76
C CYS A 454 15.71 -37.27 -1.57
N LEU A 455 15.89 -36.86 -0.33
CA LEU A 455 16.47 -35.56 0.02
C LEU A 455 17.95 -35.52 -0.42
N PRO A 456 18.49 -34.38 -0.86
CA PRO A 456 19.89 -34.28 -1.26
C PRO A 456 20.84 -34.56 -0.08
N GLU A 457 21.94 -35.25 -0.33
CA GLU A 457 22.97 -35.60 0.68
C GLU A 457 23.44 -34.40 1.54
N LYS A 458 23.51 -33.22 0.94
CA LYS A 458 23.90 -31.96 1.63
C LYS A 458 22.95 -31.53 2.76
N LYS A 459 21.76 -32.15 2.88
CA LYS A 459 20.77 -31.84 3.91
C LYS A 459 20.60 -32.97 4.93
N LYS A 460 21.68 -33.63 5.31
CA LYS A 460 21.71 -34.81 6.22
C LYS A 460 20.96 -34.53 7.55
N ASP A 461 21.09 -33.36 8.13
CA ASP A 461 20.43 -33.01 9.39
C ASP A 461 18.89 -32.95 9.24
N SER A 462 18.39 -32.46 8.09
CA SER A 462 16.96 -32.46 7.79
C SER A 462 16.38 -33.85 7.56
N TRP A 463 17.19 -34.80 7.09
CA TRP A 463 16.79 -36.21 6.95
C TRP A 463 16.61 -36.86 8.33
N TYR A 464 17.53 -36.56 9.24
CA TYR A 464 17.46 -37.05 10.56
C TYR A 464 16.21 -36.58 11.31
N GLU A 465 15.93 -35.25 11.28
CA GLU A 465 14.72 -34.67 11.85
C GLU A 465 13.46 -35.30 11.26
N TRP A 466 13.45 -35.52 9.95
CA TRP A 466 12.34 -36.15 9.24
C TRP A 466 12.12 -37.61 9.72
N ILE A 467 13.20 -38.42 9.87
CA ILE A 467 13.11 -39.80 10.34
C ILE A 467 12.60 -39.85 11.78
N VAL A 468 13.09 -38.97 12.67
CA VAL A 468 12.65 -38.90 14.07
C VAL A 468 11.15 -38.57 14.17
N CYS A 469 10.71 -37.56 13.45
CA CYS A 469 9.30 -37.20 13.41
C CYS A 469 8.42 -38.35 12.89
N ASN A 470 8.88 -39.04 11.84
CA ASN A 470 8.16 -40.21 11.30
C ASN A 470 8.14 -41.39 12.23
N LYS A 471 9.24 -41.70 12.94
CA LYS A 471 9.32 -42.78 13.92
C LYS A 471 8.25 -42.60 14.99
N ASP A 472 8.10 -41.39 15.54
CA ASP A 472 7.08 -41.09 16.56
C ASP A 472 5.66 -41.26 15.99
N ALA A 473 5.45 -40.87 14.73
CA ALA A 473 4.19 -41.04 14.04
C ALA A 473 3.83 -42.52 13.84
N LEU A 474 4.80 -43.32 13.34
CA LEU A 474 4.64 -44.75 13.11
C LEU A 474 4.39 -45.51 14.40
N LYS A 475 5.08 -45.14 15.50
CA LYS A 475 4.85 -45.69 16.81
C LYS A 475 3.43 -45.46 17.33
N LYS A 476 2.91 -44.25 17.16
CA LYS A 476 1.50 -43.92 17.52
C LYS A 476 0.52 -44.71 16.66
N MET A 477 0.81 -44.90 15.37
CA MET A 477 -0.02 -45.69 14.46
C MET A 477 -0.08 -47.15 14.85
N SER A 478 1.07 -47.73 15.30
CA SER A 478 1.13 -49.12 15.71
C SER A 478 0.28 -49.42 16.96
N LEU A 479 0.10 -48.41 17.82
CA LEU A 479 -0.72 -48.54 19.04
C LEU A 479 -2.23 -48.37 18.79
N GLY A 480 -2.62 -47.74 17.68
CA GLY A 480 -4.01 -47.36 17.39
C GLY A 480 -4.67 -48.13 16.25
N SER A 481 -3.96 -48.89 15.42
CA SER A 481 -4.52 -49.58 14.25
C SER A 481 -4.29 -51.08 14.24
N PRO A 482 -5.34 -51.90 14.40
CA PRO A 482 -5.22 -53.36 14.39
C PRO A 482 -4.92 -53.98 13.00
N GLU A 483 -4.96 -53.20 11.92
CA GLU A 483 -4.91 -53.68 10.55
C GLU A 483 -3.56 -53.48 9.81
N LEU A 484 -2.46 -53.27 10.54
CA LEU A 484 -1.15 -53.18 9.90
C LEU A 484 -0.73 -54.54 9.30
N THR A 485 -0.22 -54.50 8.08
CA THR A 485 0.37 -55.70 7.46
C THR A 485 1.59 -56.16 8.20
N GLN A 486 1.98 -57.45 8.03
CA GLN A 486 3.19 -57.97 8.66
C GLN A 486 4.45 -57.22 8.22
N GLU A 487 4.49 -56.77 6.97
CA GLU A 487 5.60 -55.96 6.42
C GLU A 487 5.69 -54.59 7.12
N GLN A 488 4.57 -53.94 7.34
CA GLN A 488 4.50 -52.67 8.07
C GLN A 488 4.95 -52.82 9.54
N LYS A 489 4.55 -53.89 10.20
CA LYS A 489 5.01 -54.23 11.56
C LYS A 489 6.52 -54.44 11.60
N ASN A 490 7.08 -55.16 10.61
CA ASN A 490 8.52 -55.40 10.51
C ASN A 490 9.32 -54.11 10.34
N ILE A 491 8.79 -53.13 9.57
CA ILE A 491 9.41 -51.82 9.39
C ILE A 491 9.42 -51.04 10.71
N ILE A 492 8.32 -51.03 11.48
CA ILE A 492 8.26 -50.38 12.79
C ILE A 492 9.27 -51.01 13.75
N GLU A 493 9.31 -52.34 13.82
CA GLU A 493 10.25 -53.07 14.65
C GLU A 493 11.72 -52.82 14.26
N ALA A 494 12.00 -52.66 12.96
CA ALA A 494 13.34 -52.31 12.47
C ALA A 494 13.73 -50.90 12.94
N LEU A 495 12.81 -49.92 12.83
CA LEU A 495 13.03 -48.57 13.31
C LEU A 495 13.18 -48.47 14.83
N GLU A 496 12.55 -49.38 15.60
CA GLU A 496 12.69 -49.44 17.05
C GLU A 496 14.02 -50.07 17.50
N ARG A 497 14.50 -51.11 16.78
CA ARG A 497 15.79 -51.77 17.06
C ARG A 497 17.00 -50.86 16.84
N ASP A 498 16.93 -49.93 15.92
CA ASP A 498 18.00 -48.97 15.66
C ASP A 498 18.00 -47.77 16.63
N GLU A 499 17.50 -47.93 17.85
CA GLU A 499 17.75 -46.97 18.94
C GLU A 499 19.23 -47.11 19.42
N PRO A 500 19.94 -45.99 19.52
CA PRO A 500 19.55 -44.60 19.60
C PRO A 500 20.01 -43.78 18.42
N ILE A 501 19.13 -43.47 17.51
CA ILE A 501 19.36 -42.43 16.47
C ILE A 501 19.33 -41.06 17.18
N CYS A 502 20.14 -40.86 18.20
CA CYS A 502 20.14 -39.61 18.96
C CYS A 502 21.07 -38.55 18.44
N CYS A 503 21.88 -38.81 17.39
CA CYS A 503 22.81 -37.82 16.83
C CYS A 503 23.05 -38.06 15.34
N SER A 504 22.73 -37.07 14.51
CA SER A 504 23.01 -37.03 13.08
C SER A 504 24.49 -37.24 12.71
N LYS A 505 25.39 -37.07 13.68
CA LYS A 505 26.86 -37.23 13.52
C LYS A 505 27.35 -38.68 13.51
N THR A 506 26.54 -39.62 13.94
CA THR A 506 26.98 -41.02 14.19
C THR A 506 26.70 -41.96 12.99
N TYR A 507 25.78 -41.59 12.08
CA TYR A 507 25.38 -42.46 10.98
C TYR A 507 25.85 -41.94 9.62
N GLY A 508 26.37 -42.89 8.81
CA GLY A 508 26.69 -42.64 7.40
C GLY A 508 25.41 -42.37 6.56
N TYR A 509 25.58 -41.71 5.42
CA TYR A 509 24.51 -41.38 4.48
C TYR A 509 23.67 -42.58 4.08
N ASP A 510 24.32 -43.73 3.79
CA ASP A 510 23.65 -44.95 3.32
C ASP A 510 22.67 -45.51 4.33
N LYS A 511 23.02 -45.48 5.64
CA LYS A 511 22.12 -45.96 6.69
C LYS A 511 20.93 -45.03 6.92
N ILE A 512 21.14 -43.70 6.83
CA ILE A 512 20.06 -42.74 6.92
C ILE A 512 19.12 -42.90 5.71
N LYS A 513 19.69 -43.15 4.54
CA LYS A 513 18.91 -43.40 3.32
C LYS A 513 18.07 -44.67 3.43
N ALA A 514 18.64 -45.75 3.92
CA ALA A 514 17.90 -47.02 4.13
C ALA A 514 16.70 -46.82 5.10
N LEU A 515 16.90 -46.11 6.20
CA LEU A 515 15.82 -45.81 7.14
C LEU A 515 14.75 -44.91 6.52
N PHE A 516 15.16 -43.98 5.65
CA PHE A 516 14.23 -43.14 4.89
C PHE A 516 13.41 -44.01 3.92
N ASP A 517 14.06 -44.89 3.16
CA ASP A 517 13.40 -45.78 2.21
C ASP A 517 12.43 -46.73 2.92
N ASP A 518 12.76 -47.23 4.11
CA ASP A 518 11.85 -48.05 4.93
C ASP A 518 10.61 -47.28 5.38
N VAL A 519 10.79 -46.04 5.84
CA VAL A 519 9.65 -45.17 6.23
C VAL A 519 8.80 -44.82 5.00
N ALA A 520 9.44 -44.49 3.89
CA ALA A 520 8.73 -44.20 2.64
C ALA A 520 7.91 -45.40 2.17
N ARG A 521 8.51 -46.61 2.22
CA ARG A 521 7.84 -47.87 1.86
C ARG A 521 6.65 -48.17 2.79
N PHE A 522 6.77 -47.88 4.09
CA PHE A 522 5.65 -48.02 5.01
C PHE A 522 4.45 -47.22 4.57
N TYR A 523 4.66 -45.95 4.19
CA TYR A 523 3.59 -45.06 3.69
C TYR A 523 3.07 -45.51 2.33
N ASP A 524 3.92 -45.95 1.42
CA ASP A 524 3.53 -46.53 0.14
C ASP A 524 2.61 -47.76 0.30
N LEU A 525 2.84 -48.57 1.30
CA LEU A 525 1.99 -49.71 1.64
C LEU A 525 0.64 -49.29 2.22
N LEU A 526 0.59 -48.19 2.96
CA LEU A 526 -0.68 -47.57 3.40
C LEU A 526 -1.49 -47.02 2.20
N ASP A 527 -0.80 -46.35 1.28
CA ASP A 527 -1.40 -45.72 0.12
C ASP A 527 -1.74 -46.72 -1.00
N ALA A 528 -1.12 -47.90 -1.04
CA ALA A 528 -1.45 -48.95 -1.99
C ALA A 528 -2.90 -49.48 -1.83
N LYS A 529 -3.52 -49.25 -0.67
CA LYS A 529 -4.95 -49.46 -0.44
C LYS A 529 -5.82 -48.29 -0.98
N ALA A 530 -5.23 -47.12 -1.29
CA ALA A 530 -5.89 -45.98 -1.89
C ALA A 530 -5.51 -45.94 -3.39
N ASP A 531 -6.49 -45.90 -4.27
CA ASP A 531 -6.32 -45.93 -5.74
C ASP A 531 -5.21 -44.98 -6.22
N LYS A 532 -4.06 -45.53 -6.63
CA LYS A 532 -2.87 -44.77 -7.11
C LYS A 532 -3.13 -43.97 -8.42
N ALA A 533 -4.27 -44.16 -9.03
CA ALA A 533 -4.61 -43.59 -10.37
C ALA A 533 -5.27 -42.20 -10.28
N VAL A 534 -5.60 -41.69 -9.09
CA VAL A 534 -6.26 -40.38 -8.98
C VAL A 534 -5.22 -39.28 -9.06
N ALA A 535 -5.44 -38.36 -10.00
CA ALA A 535 -4.55 -37.29 -10.36
C ALA A 535 -4.05 -36.50 -9.13
N VAL A 536 -2.82 -36.71 -8.73
CA VAL A 536 -2.13 -36.05 -7.60
C VAL A 536 -2.22 -34.53 -7.69
N HIS A 537 -2.33 -34.00 -8.91
CA HIS A 537 -2.39 -32.58 -9.21
C HIS A 537 -3.79 -31.98 -9.19
N GLN A 538 -4.85 -32.76 -8.86
CA GLN A 538 -6.21 -32.23 -8.81
C GLN A 538 -6.45 -31.31 -7.61
N LEU A 539 -7.45 -30.43 -7.74
CA LEU A 539 -7.90 -29.51 -6.70
C LEU A 539 -8.17 -30.20 -5.34
N SER A 540 -8.74 -31.40 -5.37
CA SER A 540 -9.07 -32.21 -4.18
C SER A 540 -7.84 -32.67 -3.37
N ASN A 541 -6.63 -32.48 -3.92
CA ASN A 541 -5.37 -32.77 -3.24
C ASN A 541 -4.52 -31.52 -2.96
N MET A 542 -5.10 -30.31 -3.07
CA MET A 542 -4.40 -29.04 -2.90
C MET A 542 -4.88 -28.28 -1.68
N THR A 543 -3.94 -27.64 -0.97
CA THR A 543 -4.22 -26.71 0.13
C THR A 543 -3.29 -25.51 0.08
N LEU A 544 -3.59 -24.48 0.89
CA LEU A 544 -2.78 -23.26 1.00
C LEU A 544 -1.84 -23.35 2.21
N LEU A 545 -0.54 -23.20 1.97
CA LEU A 545 0.48 -22.95 2.97
C LEU A 545 1.30 -21.71 2.61
N ASP A 546 1.80 -20.99 3.61
CA ASP A 546 2.80 -19.97 3.32
C ASP A 546 4.16 -20.60 2.97
N LEU A 547 5.05 -19.80 2.37
CA LEU A 547 6.33 -20.31 1.88
C LEU A 547 7.17 -20.99 2.98
N GLY A 548 7.15 -20.47 4.21
CA GLY A 548 7.85 -21.05 5.36
C GLY A 548 7.23 -22.36 5.81
N GLN A 549 5.90 -22.39 5.90
CA GLN A 549 5.14 -23.60 6.24
C GLN A 549 5.33 -24.68 5.19
N ASN A 550 5.31 -24.31 3.92
CA ASN A 550 5.53 -25.25 2.82
C ASN A 550 6.96 -25.82 2.85
N ALA A 551 7.97 -24.98 3.09
CA ALA A 551 9.35 -25.45 3.25
C ALA A 551 9.52 -26.41 4.44
N MET A 552 8.79 -26.19 5.53
CA MET A 552 8.82 -27.05 6.73
C MET A 552 8.23 -28.45 6.46
N VAL A 553 7.06 -28.50 5.80
CA VAL A 553 6.42 -29.80 5.53
C VAL A 553 7.08 -30.55 4.36
N GLY A 554 7.65 -29.82 3.40
CA GLY A 554 8.35 -30.38 2.24
C GLY A 554 7.55 -31.44 1.51
N LYS A 555 8.24 -32.45 0.99
CA LYS A 555 7.64 -33.61 0.29
C LYS A 555 7.24 -34.75 1.25
N SER A 556 6.97 -34.44 2.51
CA SER A 556 6.62 -35.44 3.52
C SER A 556 5.27 -36.10 3.25
N PRO A 557 5.08 -37.36 3.68
CA PRO A 557 3.78 -38.02 3.67
C PRO A 557 2.73 -37.25 4.48
N PHE A 558 1.44 -37.53 4.23
CA PHE A 558 0.33 -36.82 4.85
C PHE A 558 0.43 -36.77 6.38
N GLU A 559 0.70 -37.91 7.04
CA GLU A 559 0.73 -37.98 8.50
C GLU A 559 1.82 -37.09 9.10
N VAL A 560 3.01 -37.04 8.49
CA VAL A 560 4.09 -36.16 8.93
C VAL A 560 3.70 -34.70 8.80
N LYS A 561 3.14 -34.32 7.64
CA LYS A 561 2.60 -32.97 7.45
C LYS A 561 1.56 -32.63 8.50
N ARG A 562 0.65 -33.59 8.78
CA ARG A 562 -0.40 -33.45 9.77
C ARG A 562 0.16 -33.16 11.16
N GLN A 563 1.13 -33.93 11.61
CA GLN A 563 1.75 -33.75 12.94
C GLN A 563 2.47 -32.40 13.05
N LEU A 564 3.30 -32.05 12.06
CA LEU A 564 4.01 -30.76 12.04
C LEU A 564 3.03 -29.58 12.08
N ILE A 565 2.00 -29.63 11.26
CA ILE A 565 0.99 -28.56 11.19
C ILE A 565 0.15 -28.50 12.47
N CYS A 566 -0.27 -29.63 13.02
CA CYS A 566 -1.01 -29.67 14.30
C CYS A 566 -0.18 -29.10 15.46
N ASN A 567 1.12 -29.37 15.52
CA ASN A 567 2.02 -28.79 16.52
C ASN A 567 2.13 -27.26 16.38
N GLU A 568 2.22 -26.76 15.16
CA GLU A 568 2.24 -25.32 14.90
C GLU A 568 0.91 -24.63 15.22
N ILE A 569 -0.22 -25.26 14.90
CA ILE A 569 -1.56 -24.77 15.27
C ILE A 569 -1.68 -24.69 16.79
N SER A 570 -1.22 -25.71 17.52
CA SER A 570 -1.19 -25.73 19.00
C SER A 570 -0.31 -24.63 19.59
N SER A 571 0.70 -24.16 18.83
CA SER A 571 1.57 -23.02 19.17
C SER A 571 1.02 -21.67 18.69
N ASN A 572 -0.27 -21.58 18.36
CA ASN A 572 -0.97 -20.36 17.87
C ASN A 572 -0.44 -19.77 16.56
N LYS A 573 0.27 -20.53 15.73
CA LYS A 573 0.60 -20.09 14.38
C LYS A 573 -0.64 -20.05 13.49
N TYR A 574 -0.68 -19.07 12.61
CA TYR A 574 -1.83 -18.87 11.74
C TYR A 574 -1.82 -19.86 10.56
N TYR A 575 -2.92 -20.58 10.42
CA TYR A 575 -3.26 -21.40 9.27
C TYR A 575 -4.67 -21.05 8.77
N PRO A 576 -4.93 -21.02 7.45
CA PRO A 576 -6.28 -20.85 6.92
C PRO A 576 -7.20 -21.98 7.41
N ILE A 577 -8.47 -21.67 7.71
CA ILE A 577 -9.41 -22.60 8.34
C ILE A 577 -9.58 -23.90 7.57
N CYS A 578 -9.60 -23.83 6.22
CA CYS A 578 -9.75 -25.04 5.40
C CYS A 578 -8.49 -25.90 5.41
N THR A 579 -7.31 -25.30 5.50
CA THR A 579 -6.05 -26.04 5.73
C THR A 579 -6.07 -26.75 7.09
N GLN A 580 -6.51 -26.05 8.15
CA GLN A 580 -6.68 -26.71 9.46
C GLN A 580 -7.64 -27.91 9.37
N LYS A 581 -8.81 -27.74 8.73
CA LYS A 581 -9.79 -28.80 8.56
C LYS A 581 -9.23 -30.03 7.82
N VAL A 582 -8.38 -29.82 6.81
CA VAL A 582 -7.70 -30.89 6.09
C VAL A 582 -6.83 -31.72 7.03
N PHE A 583 -5.89 -31.07 7.74
CA PHE A 583 -4.91 -31.76 8.58
C PHE A 583 -5.48 -32.21 9.93
N LEU A 584 -6.58 -31.63 10.40
CA LEU A 584 -7.35 -32.12 11.55
C LEU A 584 -8.38 -33.20 11.15
N LYS A 585 -8.45 -33.60 9.88
CA LYS A 585 -9.38 -34.63 9.35
C LYS A 585 -10.87 -34.34 9.66
N MET A 586 -11.27 -33.07 9.52
CA MET A 586 -12.63 -32.63 9.88
C MET A 586 -13.68 -32.85 8.77
N TYR A 587 -13.31 -33.37 7.61
CA TYR A 587 -14.25 -33.67 6.50
C TYR A 587 -14.85 -35.06 6.62
N ASP A 588 -14.09 -36.04 7.11
CA ASP A 588 -14.55 -37.41 7.36
C ASP A 588 -14.57 -37.67 8.88
N GLN A 589 -15.71 -38.05 9.41
CA GLN A 589 -15.87 -38.34 10.83
C GLN A 589 -15.71 -39.86 11.15
N GLU A 590 -15.50 -40.69 10.12
CA GLU A 590 -15.19 -42.10 10.34
C GLU A 590 -13.73 -42.29 10.76
N GLU A 591 -13.52 -42.84 11.95
CA GLU A 591 -12.22 -42.91 12.65
C GLU A 591 -11.13 -43.76 11.96
N LEU A 592 -11.46 -44.50 10.90
CA LEU A 592 -10.61 -45.58 10.37
C LEU A 592 -9.39 -45.12 9.54
N GLN A 593 -9.26 -43.81 9.16
CA GLN A 593 -8.17 -43.32 8.30
C GLN A 593 -7.60 -41.96 8.70
N ILE A 594 -7.32 -41.75 9.98
CA ILE A 594 -6.79 -40.45 10.47
C ILE A 594 -5.41 -40.13 9.86
N HIS A 595 -4.63 -41.13 9.49
CA HIS A 595 -3.22 -41.02 9.09
C HIS A 595 -3.00 -40.90 7.59
N SER A 596 -4.04 -40.96 6.76
CA SER A 596 -3.95 -40.87 5.30
C SER A 596 -4.96 -39.89 4.71
N TRP A 597 -4.70 -39.37 3.50
CA TRP A 597 -5.59 -38.55 2.71
C TRP A 597 -6.12 -39.36 1.52
N GLY A 598 -7.15 -40.17 1.78
CA GLY A 598 -7.68 -41.15 0.84
C GLY A 598 -8.71 -40.58 -0.14
N GLN A 599 -9.27 -41.47 -0.98
CA GLN A 599 -10.27 -41.11 -1.99
C GLN A 599 -11.54 -40.48 -1.38
N ARG A 600 -12.02 -41.03 -0.25
CA ARG A 600 -13.20 -40.51 0.43
C ARG A 600 -12.98 -39.10 0.95
N ASP A 601 -11.82 -38.80 1.56
CA ASP A 601 -11.44 -37.45 1.98
C ASP A 601 -11.48 -36.46 0.83
N ARG A 602 -10.90 -36.84 -0.33
CA ARG A 602 -10.85 -36.02 -1.53
C ARG A 602 -12.25 -35.69 -2.05
N ILE A 603 -13.14 -36.69 -2.07
CA ILE A 603 -14.53 -36.52 -2.50
C ILE A 603 -15.24 -35.55 -1.55
N LEU A 604 -15.21 -35.77 -0.24
CA LEU A 604 -15.87 -34.93 0.75
C LEU A 604 -15.34 -33.51 0.74
N TYR A 605 -14.02 -33.35 0.64
CA TYR A 605 -13.38 -32.05 0.54
C TYR A 605 -13.80 -31.29 -0.73
N TYR A 606 -13.81 -31.99 -1.88
CA TYR A 606 -14.22 -31.42 -3.16
C TYR A 606 -15.71 -31.03 -3.16
N GLU A 607 -16.59 -31.86 -2.61
CA GLU A 607 -18.02 -31.53 -2.48
C GLU A 607 -18.27 -30.36 -1.54
N ASP A 608 -17.51 -30.21 -0.44
CA ASP A 608 -17.60 -29.04 0.44
C ASP A 608 -17.16 -27.76 -0.30
N ILE A 609 -16.09 -27.82 -1.12
CA ILE A 609 -15.68 -26.71 -2.00
C ILE A 609 -16.81 -26.33 -2.96
N LYS A 610 -17.35 -27.29 -3.69
CA LYS A 610 -18.47 -27.07 -4.64
C LYS A 610 -19.67 -26.42 -3.95
N LYS A 611 -20.10 -26.98 -2.84
CA LYS A 611 -21.25 -26.49 -2.08
C LYS A 611 -21.10 -25.03 -1.64
N LYS A 612 -19.93 -24.66 -1.09
CA LYS A 612 -19.69 -23.31 -0.58
C LYS A 612 -19.46 -22.30 -1.67
N LEU A 613 -18.87 -22.71 -2.79
CA LEU A 613 -18.55 -21.82 -3.89
C LEU A 613 -19.62 -21.78 -4.99
N ALA A 614 -20.69 -22.55 -4.87
CA ALA A 614 -21.81 -22.57 -5.83
C ALA A 614 -22.32 -21.16 -6.21
N PRO A 615 -22.43 -20.17 -5.31
CA PRO A 615 -22.87 -18.83 -5.69
C PRO A 615 -21.94 -18.07 -6.64
N TYR A 616 -20.66 -18.46 -6.70
CA TYR A 616 -19.58 -17.71 -7.38
C TYR A 616 -19.03 -18.39 -8.63
N ILE A 617 -19.36 -19.63 -8.88
CA ILE A 617 -18.86 -20.44 -9.99
C ILE A 617 -20.01 -20.75 -10.94
N VAL A 618 -19.72 -20.76 -12.23
CA VAL A 618 -20.74 -21.09 -13.24
C VAL A 618 -21.23 -22.52 -13.04
N ALA A 619 -22.54 -22.74 -13.09
CA ALA A 619 -23.17 -24.04 -12.83
C ALA A 619 -22.60 -25.19 -13.67
N THR A 620 -22.14 -24.92 -14.91
CA THR A 620 -21.52 -25.90 -15.80
C THR A 620 -20.13 -26.35 -15.31
N ALA A 621 -19.51 -25.60 -14.38
CA ALA A 621 -18.18 -25.90 -13.84
C ALA A 621 -18.22 -26.63 -12.49
N LEU A 622 -19.39 -26.75 -11.88
CA LEU A 622 -19.63 -27.46 -10.63
C LEU A 622 -20.03 -28.92 -10.90
#